data_44fc575495ecda48bd99acb0dde2c352
#
_entry.id   44fc575495ecda48bd99acb0dde2c352
#
_cell.length_a   1.000
_cell.length_b   1.000
_cell.length_c   1.000
_cell.angle_alpha   90.00
_cell.angle_beta   90.00
_cell.angle_gamma   90.00
#
_symmetry.space_group_name_H-M   'P 1'
#
loop_
_entity.id
_entity.type
_entity.pdbx_description
1 polymer ?
#
loop_
_entity_poly.entity_id
_entity_poly.type
_entity_poly.pdbx_seq_one_letter_code
_entity_poly.pdbx_strand_id
1 'polypeptide(L)'
;VVPSRRRGGVEVGEGLLGRVIDSDGTPLDGKGPIRAEGSIGMAGVSINPLAREPITTSLDVGVRAINAMLPIGRGQRVGLFAGSGVGKSTLLGMMTRFTSADVIVVGLIGERGREVRDFVETTLGEEGLRRAVVVAAPADRPPLARLHG
;
A
#
# COMPACT_ATOMS: atom_id res chain seq x y z
N VAL A 1 5.98 -8.20 -33.25
CA VAL A 1 5.54 -7.96 -31.86
C VAL A 1 4.23 -8.68 -31.69
N VAL A 2 4.22 -9.80 -30.97
CA VAL A 2 2.99 -10.53 -30.66
C VAL A 2 2.39 -9.87 -29.41
N PRO A 3 1.15 -9.34 -29.45
CA PRO A 3 0.53 -8.77 -28.26
C PRO A 3 0.33 -9.87 -27.22
N SER A 4 0.97 -9.73 -26.07
CA SER A 4 0.72 -10.63 -24.96
C SER A 4 -0.72 -10.44 -24.49
N ARG A 5 -1.53 -11.51 -24.56
CA ARG A 5 -2.89 -11.56 -24.01
C ARG A 5 -2.90 -11.80 -22.50
N ARG A 6 -1.82 -11.55 -21.78
CA ARG A 6 -1.92 -11.49 -20.32
C ARG A 6 -2.81 -10.29 -19.98
N ARG A 7 -4.07 -10.54 -19.74
CA ARG A 7 -4.94 -9.62 -19.01
C ARG A 7 -4.22 -9.38 -17.67
N GLY A 8 -3.66 -8.19 -17.52
CA GLY A 8 -3.02 -7.82 -16.27
C GLY A 8 -4.04 -7.92 -15.15
N GLY A 9 -3.97 -8.98 -14.40
CA GLY A 9 -4.73 -9.19 -13.17
C GLY A 9 -3.75 -9.37 -12.04
N VAL A 10 -4.11 -8.88 -10.86
CA VAL A 10 -3.38 -9.11 -9.61
C VAL A 10 -4.09 -10.23 -8.86
N GLU A 11 -3.33 -11.19 -8.39
CA GLU A 11 -3.83 -12.23 -7.50
C GLU A 11 -4.20 -11.60 -6.16
N VAL A 12 -5.38 -11.95 -5.64
CA VAL A 12 -5.94 -11.40 -4.40
C VAL A 12 -6.40 -12.51 -3.48
N GLY A 13 -6.39 -12.21 -2.18
CA GLY A 13 -6.82 -13.12 -1.13
C GLY A 13 -6.13 -12.83 0.19
N GLU A 14 -6.57 -13.49 1.26
CA GLU A 14 -5.95 -13.35 2.60
C GLU A 14 -4.47 -13.75 2.62
N GLY A 15 -4.05 -14.61 1.68
CA GLY A 15 -2.65 -15.00 1.52
C GLY A 15 -1.69 -13.86 1.17
N LEU A 16 -2.19 -12.66 0.83
CA LEU A 16 -1.39 -11.45 0.65
C LEU A 16 -1.01 -10.77 1.96
N LEU A 17 -1.75 -11.00 3.05
CA LEU A 17 -1.44 -10.40 4.35
C LEU A 17 -0.07 -10.87 4.85
N GLY A 18 0.73 -9.95 5.31
CA GLY A 18 2.09 -10.21 5.76
C GLY A 18 3.11 -10.36 4.64
N ARG A 19 2.76 -10.03 3.39
CA ARG A 19 3.62 -10.22 2.22
C ARG A 19 4.15 -8.89 1.68
N VAL A 20 5.31 -9.00 1.06
CA VAL A 20 5.94 -7.95 0.26
C VAL A 20 6.03 -8.44 -1.18
N ILE A 21 5.39 -7.71 -2.09
CA ILE A 21 5.29 -8.07 -3.52
C ILE A 21 5.82 -6.95 -4.40
N ASP A 22 6.16 -7.27 -5.63
CA ASP A 22 6.43 -6.24 -6.65
C ASP A 22 5.14 -5.79 -7.36
N SER A 23 5.28 -4.88 -8.31
CA SER A 23 4.18 -4.34 -9.12
C SER A 23 3.43 -5.38 -9.98
N ASP A 24 4.02 -6.53 -10.21
CA ASP A 24 3.43 -7.63 -10.98
C ASP A 24 2.83 -8.71 -10.06
N GLY A 25 2.84 -8.49 -8.74
CA GLY A 25 2.36 -9.43 -7.74
C GLY A 25 3.37 -10.52 -7.36
N THR A 26 4.63 -10.41 -7.82
CA THR A 26 5.67 -11.40 -7.50
C THR A 26 6.19 -11.18 -6.07
N PRO A 27 6.26 -12.24 -5.24
CA PRO A 27 6.82 -12.12 -3.89
C PRO A 27 8.28 -11.67 -3.87
N LEU A 28 8.59 -10.69 -3.01
CA LEU A 28 9.94 -10.18 -2.76
C LEU A 28 10.51 -10.64 -1.40
N ASP A 29 9.66 -11.20 -0.55
CA ASP A 29 9.94 -11.51 0.86
C ASP A 29 10.58 -12.89 1.09
N GLY A 30 10.82 -13.67 0.05
CA GLY A 30 11.39 -15.02 0.14
C GLY A 30 10.48 -16.07 0.79
N LYS A 31 9.21 -15.76 1.10
CA LYS A 31 8.26 -16.66 1.77
C LYS A 31 7.55 -17.64 0.81
N GLY A 32 8.03 -17.75 -0.42
CA GLY A 32 7.44 -18.63 -1.44
C GLY A 32 6.18 -18.05 -2.11
N PRO A 33 5.47 -18.86 -2.92
CA PRO A 33 4.32 -18.39 -3.69
C PRO A 33 3.17 -17.96 -2.79
N ILE A 34 2.36 -17.01 -3.30
CA ILE A 34 1.14 -16.54 -2.63
C ILE A 34 0.01 -17.51 -2.91
N ARG A 35 -0.77 -17.80 -1.90
CA ARG A 35 -2.03 -18.54 -2.07
C ARG A 35 -3.12 -17.55 -2.43
N ALA A 36 -3.39 -17.43 -3.73
CA ALA A 36 -4.46 -16.57 -4.23
C ALA A 36 -5.83 -17.28 -4.11
N GLU A 37 -6.85 -16.50 -3.78
CA GLU A 37 -8.24 -16.93 -3.75
C GLU A 37 -8.99 -16.47 -5.00
N GLY A 38 -8.44 -15.45 -5.69
CA GLY A 38 -8.99 -14.90 -6.91
C GLY A 38 -8.01 -14.01 -7.65
N SER A 39 -8.48 -13.40 -8.73
CA SER A 39 -7.72 -12.42 -9.50
C SER A 39 -8.61 -11.23 -9.86
N ILE A 40 -8.10 -10.02 -9.71
CA ILE A 40 -8.78 -8.77 -10.07
C ILE A 40 -8.01 -8.09 -11.19
N GLY A 41 -8.74 -7.65 -12.23
CA GLY A 41 -8.14 -6.88 -13.32
C GLY A 41 -7.67 -5.50 -12.87
N MET A 42 -6.49 -5.07 -13.33
CA MET A 42 -5.90 -3.79 -12.96
C MET A 42 -6.70 -2.57 -13.43
N ALA A 43 -7.59 -2.72 -14.40
CA ALA A 43 -8.40 -1.62 -14.93
C ALA A 43 -9.40 -1.03 -13.92
N GLY A 44 -9.59 -1.67 -12.77
CA GLY A 44 -10.55 -1.24 -11.76
C GLY A 44 -12.00 -1.25 -12.24
N VAL A 45 -12.94 -1.16 -11.32
CA VAL A 45 -14.36 -0.97 -11.61
C VAL A 45 -14.70 0.50 -11.38
N SER A 46 -15.23 1.16 -12.40
CA SER A 46 -15.72 2.53 -12.25
C SER A 46 -16.95 2.54 -11.35
N ILE A 47 -16.84 3.20 -10.22
CA ILE A 47 -17.97 3.39 -9.30
C ILE A 47 -18.77 4.61 -9.77
N ASN A 48 -20.09 4.46 -9.88
CA ASN A 48 -20.99 5.58 -10.15
C ASN A 48 -20.75 6.69 -9.10
N PRO A 49 -20.44 7.93 -9.50
CA PRO A 49 -20.22 9.03 -8.57
C PRO A 49 -21.40 9.27 -7.60
N LEU A 50 -22.62 9.05 -8.05
CA LEU A 50 -23.83 9.21 -7.24
C LEU A 50 -24.04 8.08 -6.21
N ALA A 51 -23.35 6.97 -6.35
CA ALA A 51 -23.35 5.86 -5.39
C ALA A 51 -22.28 6.01 -4.30
N ARG A 52 -21.52 7.10 -4.30
CA ARG A 52 -20.53 7.36 -3.26
C ARG A 52 -21.20 7.95 -2.03
N GLU A 53 -20.99 7.30 -0.91
CA GLU A 53 -21.43 7.82 0.38
C GLU A 53 -20.59 9.03 0.82
N PRO A 54 -21.18 10.02 1.50
CA PRO A 54 -20.43 11.12 2.11
C PRO A 54 -19.57 10.61 3.27
N ILE A 55 -18.45 11.30 3.49
CA ILE A 55 -17.55 10.98 4.61
C ILE A 55 -18.17 11.51 5.91
N THR A 56 -18.64 10.62 6.77
CA THR A 56 -19.34 10.95 8.01
C THR A 56 -18.65 10.46 9.27
N THR A 57 -17.70 9.50 9.14
CA THR A 57 -16.99 8.88 10.27
C THR A 57 -15.50 9.12 10.20
N SER A 58 -14.87 9.39 11.32
CA SER A 58 -13.41 9.53 11.42
C SER A 58 -12.71 8.17 11.42
N LEU A 59 -11.50 8.15 10.88
CA LEU A 59 -10.57 7.04 10.98
C LEU A 59 -9.50 7.39 12.02
N ASP A 60 -9.33 6.54 13.01
CA ASP A 60 -8.16 6.65 13.89
C ASP A 60 -6.91 6.22 13.13
N VAL A 61 -6.00 7.15 12.91
CA VAL A 61 -4.73 6.90 12.22
C VAL A 61 -3.58 6.62 13.18
N GLY A 62 -3.86 6.47 14.49
CA GLY A 62 -2.87 6.15 15.50
C GLY A 62 -1.92 7.30 15.89
N VAL A 63 -2.09 8.48 15.31
CA VAL A 63 -1.28 9.67 15.60
C VAL A 63 -2.15 10.73 16.28
N ARG A 64 -1.94 10.93 17.58
CA ARG A 64 -2.78 11.81 18.42
C ARG A 64 -2.94 13.22 17.86
N ALA A 65 -1.88 13.81 17.35
CA ALA A 65 -1.92 15.16 16.80
C ALA A 65 -2.82 15.23 15.55
N ILE A 66 -2.78 14.20 14.68
CA ILE A 66 -3.64 14.13 13.51
C ILE A 66 -5.08 13.90 13.95
N ASN A 67 -5.33 12.92 14.81
CA ASN A 67 -6.68 12.61 15.27
C ASN A 67 -7.37 13.79 15.98
N ALA A 68 -6.60 14.61 16.70
CA ALA A 68 -7.16 15.73 17.45
C ALA A 68 -7.30 17.03 16.63
N MET A 69 -6.36 17.29 15.71
CA MET A 69 -6.28 18.61 15.03
C MET A 69 -6.61 18.56 13.55
N LEU A 70 -6.42 17.42 12.90
CA LEU A 70 -6.62 17.20 11.47
C LEU A 70 -7.29 15.84 11.21
N PRO A 71 -8.47 15.58 11.81
CA PRO A 71 -9.09 14.26 11.74
C PRO A 71 -9.31 13.81 10.30
N ILE A 72 -8.95 12.57 10.02
CA ILE A 72 -9.11 11.94 8.71
C ILE A 72 -10.39 11.13 8.71
N GLY A 73 -11.24 11.33 7.71
CA GLY A 73 -12.47 10.57 7.55
C GLY A 73 -12.27 9.26 6.79
N ARG A 74 -13.11 8.28 7.05
CA ARG A 74 -13.14 7.02 6.29
C ARG A 74 -13.52 7.30 4.84
N GLY A 75 -12.68 6.87 3.89
CA GLY A 75 -12.82 7.18 2.47
C GLY A 75 -12.17 8.49 2.02
N GLN A 76 -11.59 9.27 2.93
CA GLN A 76 -10.89 10.50 2.59
C GLN A 76 -9.53 10.22 1.95
N ARG A 77 -9.17 11.03 0.96
CA ARG A 77 -7.83 11.09 0.38
C ARG A 77 -7.05 12.21 1.05
N VAL A 78 -5.87 11.90 1.55
CA VAL A 78 -5.01 12.86 2.24
C VAL A 78 -3.64 12.86 1.58
N GLY A 79 -3.06 14.05 1.39
CA GLY A 79 -1.70 14.23 0.91
C GLY A 79 -0.77 14.61 2.06
N LEU A 80 0.39 13.94 2.14
CA LEU A 80 1.48 14.28 3.05
C LEU A 80 2.67 14.78 2.24
N PHE A 81 2.87 16.10 2.22
CA PHE A 81 3.92 16.76 1.46
C PHE A 81 5.01 17.26 2.40
N ALA A 82 6.25 16.90 2.11
CA ALA A 82 7.38 17.30 2.93
C ALA A 82 8.69 17.24 2.12
N GLY A 83 9.64 18.05 2.51
CA GLY A 83 11.01 17.96 2.01
C GLY A 83 11.71 16.67 2.46
N SER A 84 12.92 16.44 1.96
CA SER A 84 13.73 15.29 2.37
C SER A 84 14.14 15.41 3.84
N GLY A 85 14.13 14.31 4.58
CA GLY A 85 14.64 14.21 5.94
C GLY A 85 13.78 14.82 7.06
N VAL A 86 12.56 15.29 6.77
CA VAL A 86 11.67 15.91 7.78
C VAL A 86 10.75 14.93 8.50
N GLY A 87 10.88 13.62 8.26
CA GLY A 87 10.10 12.61 8.96
C GLY A 87 8.82 12.15 8.24
N LYS A 88 8.64 12.44 6.94
CA LYS A 88 7.48 11.97 6.15
C LYS A 88 7.30 10.46 6.26
N SER A 89 8.33 9.68 5.98
CA SER A 89 8.28 8.21 6.01
C SER A 89 8.06 7.68 7.43
N THR A 90 8.62 8.35 8.45
CA THR A 90 8.38 8.02 9.85
C THR A 90 6.91 8.22 10.22
N LEU A 91 6.32 9.36 9.83
CA LEU A 91 4.91 9.64 10.11
C LEU A 91 4.00 8.65 9.38
N LEU A 92 4.28 8.36 8.11
CA LEU A 92 3.55 7.35 7.33
C LEU A 92 3.63 5.97 8.01
N GLY A 93 4.81 5.58 8.48
CA GLY A 93 5.01 4.34 9.20
C GLY A 93 4.23 4.29 10.53
N MET A 94 4.20 5.38 11.28
CA MET A 94 3.37 5.47 12.49
C MET A 94 1.89 5.29 12.17
N MET A 95 1.38 5.98 11.15
CA MET A 95 -0.01 5.84 10.70
C MET A 95 -0.30 4.41 10.26
N THR A 96 0.59 3.80 9.48
CA THR A 96 0.44 2.41 9.03
C THR A 96 0.41 1.43 10.20
N ARG A 97 1.28 1.60 11.18
CA ARG A 97 1.40 0.69 12.32
C ARG A 97 0.25 0.81 13.30
N PHE A 98 -0.24 2.02 13.56
CA PHE A 98 -1.16 2.30 14.67
C PHE A 98 -2.59 2.64 14.24
N THR A 99 -2.89 2.69 12.95
CA THR A 99 -4.26 2.93 12.46
C THR A 99 -5.24 1.84 12.91
N SER A 100 -6.49 2.22 13.10
CA SER A 100 -7.60 1.29 13.38
C SER A 100 -8.12 0.55 12.13
N ALA A 101 -7.49 0.71 10.96
CA ALA A 101 -7.85 -0.03 9.76
C ALA A 101 -7.55 -1.53 9.93
N ASP A 102 -8.45 -2.38 9.48
CA ASP A 102 -8.31 -3.84 9.56
C ASP A 102 -7.21 -4.36 8.63
N VAL A 103 -7.17 -3.84 7.40
CA VAL A 103 -6.19 -4.17 6.37
C VAL A 103 -5.50 -2.91 5.89
N ILE A 104 -4.21 -3.00 5.66
CA ILE A 104 -3.37 -1.90 5.22
C ILE A 104 -2.66 -2.29 3.93
N VAL A 105 -2.75 -1.48 2.91
CA VAL A 105 -1.98 -1.64 1.68
C VAL A 105 -1.00 -0.47 1.56
N VAL A 106 0.28 -0.79 1.48
CA VAL A 106 1.36 0.20 1.37
C VAL A 106 2.01 0.10 0.00
N GLY A 107 1.93 1.17 -0.79
CA GLY A 107 2.66 1.29 -2.05
C GLY A 107 3.95 2.08 -1.85
N LEU A 108 5.11 1.43 -2.01
CA LEU A 108 6.44 2.05 -1.98
C LEU A 108 6.96 2.19 -3.41
N ILE A 109 6.44 3.21 -4.10
CA ILE A 109 6.67 3.42 -5.53
C ILE A 109 7.72 4.52 -5.75
N GLY A 110 8.83 4.16 -6.39
CA GLY A 110 9.93 5.08 -6.66
C GLY A 110 10.85 5.37 -5.47
N GLU A 111 10.65 4.71 -4.35
CA GLU A 111 11.56 4.77 -3.19
C GLU A 111 12.86 4.01 -3.50
N ARG A 112 13.94 4.30 -2.77
CA ARG A 112 15.18 3.54 -2.93
C ARG A 112 15.05 2.15 -2.30
N GLY A 113 15.65 1.12 -2.88
CA GLY A 113 15.56 -0.24 -2.37
C GLY A 113 15.93 -0.40 -0.89
N ARG A 114 16.92 0.37 -0.39
CA ARG A 114 17.26 0.41 1.04
C ARG A 114 16.16 1.00 1.91
N GLU A 115 15.42 2.00 1.41
CA GLU A 115 14.32 2.66 2.12
C GLU A 115 13.11 1.73 2.19
N VAL A 116 12.87 0.95 1.14
CA VAL A 116 11.85 -0.12 1.14
C VAL A 116 12.15 -1.14 2.23
N ARG A 117 13.39 -1.60 2.30
CA ARG A 117 13.83 -2.58 3.30
C ARG A 117 13.68 -2.04 4.73
N ASP A 118 14.18 -0.84 4.97
CA ASP A 118 14.10 -0.17 6.27
C ASP A 118 12.64 0.05 6.71
N PHE A 119 11.77 0.44 5.78
CA PHE A 119 10.35 0.59 6.05
C PHE A 119 9.70 -0.73 6.49
N VAL A 120 9.98 -1.83 5.81
CA VAL A 120 9.40 -3.13 6.13
C VAL A 120 9.97 -3.68 7.45
N GLU A 121 11.30 -3.67 7.62
CA GLU A 121 11.98 -4.31 8.75
C GLU A 121 11.89 -3.45 10.02
N THR A 122 12.08 -2.14 9.91
CA THR A 122 12.21 -1.23 11.06
C THR A 122 10.92 -0.50 11.35
N THR A 123 10.29 0.07 10.33
CA THR A 123 9.12 0.95 10.50
C THR A 123 7.84 0.14 10.75
N LEU A 124 7.56 -0.85 9.91
CA LEU A 124 6.41 -1.75 10.10
C LEU A 124 6.69 -2.79 11.18
N GLY A 125 7.83 -3.46 11.07
CA GLY A 125 8.14 -4.63 11.87
C GLY A 125 7.20 -5.80 11.61
N GLU A 126 7.40 -6.91 12.31
CA GLU A 126 6.58 -8.12 12.12
C GLU A 126 5.10 -7.90 12.48
N GLU A 127 4.82 -7.16 13.53
CA GLU A 127 3.46 -6.92 14.00
C GLU A 127 2.66 -6.07 13.02
N GLY A 128 3.24 -4.95 12.54
CA GLY A 128 2.59 -4.09 11.54
C GLY A 128 2.40 -4.80 10.21
N LEU A 129 3.34 -5.65 9.82
CA LEU A 129 3.28 -6.38 8.57
C LEU A 129 2.16 -7.44 8.58
N ARG A 130 1.80 -8.04 9.71
CA ARG A 130 0.78 -9.11 9.78
C ARG A 130 -0.56 -8.73 9.14
N ARG A 131 -0.96 -7.47 9.22
CA ARG A 131 -2.20 -6.93 8.66
C ARG A 131 -1.96 -6.01 7.46
N ALA A 132 -0.75 -6.00 6.93
CA ALA A 132 -0.36 -5.17 5.81
C ALA A 132 0.05 -6.00 4.60
N VAL A 133 -0.16 -5.41 3.42
CA VAL A 133 0.42 -5.84 2.15
C VAL A 133 1.32 -4.70 1.67
N VAL A 134 2.56 -5.00 1.34
CA VAL A 134 3.49 -4.01 0.82
C VAL A 134 3.74 -4.28 -0.67
N VAL A 135 3.41 -3.31 -1.51
CA VAL A 135 3.73 -3.31 -2.94
C VAL A 135 4.96 -2.43 -3.14
N ALA A 136 6.06 -3.00 -3.62
CA ALA A 136 7.31 -2.29 -3.80
C ALA A 136 7.72 -2.22 -5.27
N ALA A 137 7.84 -0.99 -5.79
CA ALA A 137 8.40 -0.71 -7.11
C ALA A 137 9.54 0.32 -6.97
N PRO A 138 10.75 -0.12 -6.55
CA PRO A 138 11.87 0.78 -6.31
C PRO A 138 12.29 1.59 -7.53
N ALA A 139 13.02 2.69 -7.30
CA ALA A 139 13.43 3.64 -8.34
C ALA A 139 14.34 3.06 -9.42
N ASP A 140 15.05 1.95 -9.12
CA ASP A 140 15.92 1.21 -10.04
C ASP A 140 15.15 0.25 -10.98
N ARG A 141 13.85 0.04 -10.73
CA ARG A 141 13.00 -0.76 -11.63
C ARG A 141 12.62 0.02 -12.89
N PRO A 142 12.34 -0.69 -14.00
CA PRO A 142 11.88 -0.06 -15.24
C PRO A 142 10.66 0.86 -15.01
N PRO A 143 10.51 1.95 -15.80
CA PRO A 143 9.39 2.88 -15.65
C PRO A 143 8.00 2.22 -15.68
N LEU A 144 7.81 1.19 -16.51
CA LEU A 144 6.54 0.46 -16.59
C LEU A 144 6.19 -0.25 -15.25
N ALA A 145 7.16 -0.81 -14.56
CA ALA A 145 6.93 -1.43 -13.26
C ALA A 145 6.44 -0.41 -12.21
N ARG A 146 6.89 0.85 -12.31
CA ARG A 146 6.44 1.94 -11.43
C ARG A 146 5.05 2.48 -11.78
N LEU A 147 4.60 2.28 -13.01
CA LEU A 147 3.24 2.64 -13.45
C LEU A 147 2.20 1.58 -13.06
N HIS A 148 2.63 0.34 -12.84
CA HIS A 148 1.77 -0.76 -12.44
C HIS A 148 1.64 -0.90 -10.92
N GLY A 149 2.60 -0.34 -10.15
CA GLY A 149 2.69 -0.45 -8.68
C GLY A 149 1.83 0.54 -7.87
#